data_4c82831230efc7e1522e8fd688042020
#
_entry.id   4c82831230efc7e1522e8fd688042020
#
_cell.length_a   1.000
_cell.length_b   1.000
_cell.length_c   1.000
_cell.angle_alpha   90.00
_cell.angle_beta   90.00
_cell.angle_gamma   90.00
#
_symmetry.space_group_name_H-M   'P 1'
#
loop_
_entity.id
_entity.type
_entity.pdbx_description
1 polymer ?
#
loop_
_entity_poly.entity_id
_entity_poly.type
_entity_poly.pdbx_seq_one_letter_code
_entity_poly.pdbx_strand_id
1 'polypeptide(L)'
;MGLQSNQSGGNGVFLSITNGKLVRQFKQPTDKSVKRTNKMGREVHEEFYDSLTGYISDIKTKESEYGKFWVIALKDKETTYFLEMKYSSGYAVSFLKALPNVSFSELVTLTPKLTIDGDKKSSVVFINQNGVGLKHFWNKANPGELPPLKQIKVKGVTTWDDTDRMEYLEEYVKNNILPMIKPVLSDYTEDSTPF
;
A
#
# COMPACT_ATOMS: atom_id res chain seq x y z
N MET A 1 -41.99 0.77 14.72
CA MET A 1 -40.98 1.51 13.93
C MET A 1 -39.60 1.18 14.50
N GLY A 2 -38.88 0.27 13.87
CA GLY A 2 -37.50 -0.12 14.28
C GLY A 2 -36.47 0.75 13.60
N LEU A 3 -35.51 1.27 14.35
CA LEU A 3 -34.32 1.93 13.82
C LEU A 3 -33.52 0.90 13.04
N GLN A 4 -33.48 1.00 11.71
CA GLN A 4 -32.54 0.27 10.87
C GLN A 4 -31.24 1.06 10.87
N SER A 5 -30.19 0.52 11.49
CA SER A 5 -28.83 1.00 11.28
C SER A 5 -28.42 0.58 9.87
N ASN A 6 -28.30 1.55 8.96
CA ASN A 6 -27.59 1.34 7.70
C ASN A 6 -26.12 1.08 8.03
N GLN A 7 -25.79 -0.17 8.30
CA GLN A 7 -24.44 -0.66 8.15
C GLN A 7 -24.19 -0.83 6.65
N SER A 8 -23.92 0.26 5.96
CA SER A 8 -23.14 0.24 4.74
C SER A 8 -21.68 -0.02 5.13
N GLY A 9 -21.47 -1.15 5.77
CA GLY A 9 -20.16 -1.72 5.97
C GLY A 9 -19.72 -2.33 4.66
N GLY A 10 -19.13 -1.53 3.79
CA GLY A 10 -18.35 -2.11 2.70
C GLY A 10 -17.36 -3.10 3.34
N ASN A 11 -17.25 -4.32 2.78
CA ASN A 11 -16.39 -5.40 3.25
C ASN A 11 -14.89 -5.02 3.09
N GLY A 12 -14.48 -3.87 3.65
CA GLY A 12 -13.13 -3.33 3.58
C GLY A 12 -12.26 -3.83 4.73
N VAL A 13 -11.15 -4.46 4.40
CA VAL A 13 -10.14 -4.90 5.36
C VAL A 13 -8.97 -3.91 5.33
N PHE A 14 -8.72 -3.24 6.45
CA PHE A 14 -7.60 -2.30 6.57
C PHE A 14 -6.35 -3.01 7.06
N LEU A 15 -5.25 -2.76 6.37
CA LEU A 15 -3.93 -3.33 6.64
C LEU A 15 -2.89 -2.23 6.72
N SER A 16 -1.90 -2.43 7.56
CA SER A 16 -0.67 -1.63 7.61
C SER A 16 0.55 -2.53 7.46
N ILE A 17 1.76 -1.92 7.41
CA ILE A 17 3.01 -2.70 7.39
C ILE A 17 3.81 -2.38 8.66
N THR A 18 4.19 -3.42 9.38
CA THR A 18 5.07 -3.34 10.55
C THR A 18 6.12 -4.43 10.47
N ASN A 19 7.40 -4.06 10.57
CA ASN A 19 8.54 -4.99 10.60
C ASN A 19 8.55 -6.03 9.45
N GLY A 20 8.18 -5.60 8.25
CA GLY A 20 8.17 -6.49 7.07
C GLY A 20 7.00 -7.45 7.01
N LYS A 21 5.95 -7.23 7.78
CA LYS A 21 4.70 -8.00 7.76
C LYS A 21 3.51 -7.08 7.53
N LEU A 22 2.49 -7.59 6.87
CA LEU A 22 1.17 -6.98 6.84
C LEU A 22 0.49 -7.19 8.18
N VAL A 23 -0.18 -6.16 8.68
CA VAL A 23 -0.82 -6.19 10.00
C VAL A 23 -2.27 -5.77 9.88
N ARG A 24 -3.16 -6.60 10.40
CA ARG A 24 -4.57 -6.28 10.60
C ARG A 24 -4.84 -6.11 12.09
N GLN A 25 -5.46 -4.99 12.46
CA GLN A 25 -5.84 -4.73 13.83
C GLN A 25 -7.31 -5.09 14.07
N PHE A 26 -7.56 -5.66 15.25
CA PHE A 26 -8.90 -6.02 15.73
C PHE A 26 -9.20 -5.32 17.05
N LYS A 27 -10.47 -5.02 17.28
CA LYS A 27 -10.96 -4.46 18.56
C LYS A 27 -11.02 -5.53 19.67
N GLN A 28 -11.26 -6.76 19.28
CA GLN A 28 -11.37 -7.92 20.18
C GLN A 28 -10.31 -8.96 19.80
N PRO A 29 -9.85 -9.80 20.74
CA PRO A 29 -8.93 -10.88 20.45
C PRO A 29 -9.56 -11.87 19.46
N THR A 30 -8.74 -12.42 18.59
CA THR A 30 -9.03 -13.56 17.72
C THR A 30 -8.10 -14.71 18.09
N ASP A 31 -8.37 -15.92 17.60
CA ASP A 31 -7.55 -17.11 17.89
C ASP A 31 -6.09 -16.97 17.42
N LYS A 32 -5.84 -16.07 16.45
CA LYS A 32 -4.52 -15.84 15.83
C LYS A 32 -3.90 -14.49 16.20
N SER A 33 -4.65 -13.63 16.90
CA SER A 33 -4.15 -12.30 17.21
C SER A 33 -3.18 -12.29 18.37
N VAL A 34 -2.16 -11.44 18.24
CA VAL A 34 -1.20 -11.15 19.31
C VAL A 34 -1.61 -9.84 19.96
N LYS A 35 -1.70 -9.84 21.29
CA LYS A 35 -1.97 -8.65 22.09
C LYS A 35 -0.74 -7.76 22.15
N ARG A 36 -0.92 -6.46 21.89
CA ARG A 36 0.12 -5.45 21.98
C ARG A 36 -0.43 -4.15 22.59
N THR A 37 0.40 -3.44 23.32
CA THR A 37 0.09 -2.05 23.70
C THR A 37 0.65 -1.10 22.64
N ASN A 38 -0.22 -0.26 22.07
CA ASN A 38 0.19 0.75 21.09
C ASN A 38 0.88 1.95 21.77
N LYS A 39 1.39 2.90 20.97
CA LYS A 39 2.08 4.10 21.47
C LYS A 39 1.21 5.01 22.33
N MET A 40 -0.11 4.87 22.26
CA MET A 40 -1.09 5.62 23.06
C MET A 40 -1.50 4.88 24.35
N GLY A 41 -0.82 3.78 24.70
CA GLY A 41 -1.13 2.96 25.86
C GLY A 41 -2.38 2.09 25.74
N ARG A 42 -2.97 1.98 24.54
CA ARG A 42 -4.16 1.15 24.32
C ARG A 42 -3.78 -0.26 23.91
N GLU A 43 -4.51 -1.23 24.45
CA GLU A 43 -4.41 -2.61 24.00
C GLU A 43 -5.02 -2.76 22.60
N VAL A 44 -4.28 -3.43 21.72
CA VAL A 44 -4.70 -3.78 20.36
C VAL A 44 -4.37 -5.23 20.09
N HIS A 45 -5.19 -5.87 19.27
CA HIS A 45 -5.02 -7.27 18.87
C HIS A 45 -4.64 -7.26 17.39
N GLU A 46 -3.50 -7.85 17.05
CA GLU A 46 -2.92 -7.79 15.71
C GLU A 46 -2.69 -9.18 15.15
N GLU A 47 -3.13 -9.39 13.92
CA GLU A 47 -2.74 -10.54 13.11
C GLU A 47 -1.71 -10.12 12.07
N PHE A 48 -0.76 -11.01 11.80
CA PHE A 48 0.36 -10.79 10.89
C PHE A 48 0.26 -11.70 9.68
N TYR A 49 0.49 -11.13 8.49
CA TYR A 49 0.46 -11.86 7.23
C TYR A 49 1.72 -11.58 6.42
N ASP A 50 2.16 -12.57 5.63
CA ASP A 50 3.36 -12.48 4.80
C ASP A 50 3.12 -11.72 3.50
N SER A 51 1.96 -11.89 2.90
CA SER A 51 1.63 -11.31 1.60
C SER A 51 0.14 -11.01 1.46
N LEU A 52 -0.19 -10.18 0.48
CA LEU A 52 -1.55 -9.84 0.07
C LEU A 52 -1.65 -10.02 -1.43
N THR A 53 -2.62 -10.81 -1.89
CA THR A 53 -2.89 -11.03 -3.31
C THR A 53 -4.24 -10.41 -3.68
N GLY A 54 -4.30 -9.74 -4.82
CA GLY A 54 -5.52 -9.11 -5.35
C GLY A 54 -5.25 -8.29 -6.60
N TYR A 55 -6.31 -7.77 -7.22
CA TYR A 55 -6.20 -6.75 -8.28
C TYR A 55 -6.05 -5.37 -7.65
N ILE A 56 -5.08 -4.59 -8.09
CA ILE A 56 -4.98 -3.18 -7.68
C ILE A 56 -6.17 -2.45 -8.31
N SER A 57 -7.08 -1.95 -7.48
CA SER A 57 -8.31 -1.30 -7.89
C SER A 57 -8.33 0.21 -7.67
N ASP A 58 -7.47 0.72 -6.78
CA ASP A 58 -7.30 2.16 -6.53
C ASP A 58 -5.96 2.44 -5.84
N ILE A 59 -5.41 3.61 -6.07
CA ILE A 59 -4.23 4.14 -5.39
C ILE A 59 -4.48 5.61 -5.07
N LYS A 60 -4.42 5.98 -3.81
CA LYS A 60 -4.63 7.36 -3.38
C LYS A 60 -3.74 7.75 -2.23
N THR A 61 -3.59 9.04 -2.01
CA THR A 61 -2.99 9.60 -0.79
C THR A 61 -4.08 9.98 0.21
N LYS A 62 -3.72 9.93 1.49
CA LYS A 62 -4.57 10.33 2.62
C LYS A 62 -3.72 11.11 3.60
N GLU A 63 -4.23 12.22 4.06
CA GLU A 63 -3.64 12.99 5.16
C GLU A 63 -4.34 12.69 6.48
N SER A 64 -3.59 12.68 7.56
CA SER A 64 -4.08 12.51 8.92
C SER A 64 -3.19 13.29 9.89
N GLU A 65 -3.57 13.36 11.16
CA GLU A 65 -2.73 13.91 12.24
C GLU A 65 -1.35 13.22 12.37
N TYR A 66 -1.22 11.98 11.86
CA TYR A 66 0.03 11.20 11.85
C TYR A 66 0.86 11.38 10.58
N GLY A 67 0.44 12.26 9.67
CA GLY A 67 1.09 12.57 8.41
C GLY A 67 0.36 12.04 7.18
N LYS A 68 1.06 12.07 6.05
CA LYS A 68 0.56 11.64 4.75
C LYS A 68 0.85 10.14 4.53
N PHE A 69 -0.11 9.44 3.94
CA PHE A 69 -0.05 7.99 3.67
C PHE A 69 -0.51 7.70 2.25
N TRP A 70 0.04 6.64 1.68
CA TRP A 70 -0.51 5.97 0.52
C TRP A 70 -1.52 4.93 0.99
N VAL A 71 -2.65 4.85 0.31
CA VAL A 71 -3.67 3.83 0.50
C VAL A 71 -3.86 3.10 -0.82
N ILE A 72 -3.49 1.83 -0.83
CA ILE A 72 -3.59 0.97 -2.00
C ILE A 72 -4.79 0.05 -1.79
N ALA A 73 -5.78 0.14 -2.67
CA ALA A 73 -6.92 -0.76 -2.66
C ALA A 73 -6.62 -1.98 -3.53
N LEU A 74 -6.71 -3.17 -2.94
CA LEU A 74 -6.64 -4.44 -3.66
C LEU A 74 -7.97 -5.16 -3.53
N LYS A 75 -8.50 -5.66 -4.63
CA LYS A 75 -9.73 -6.43 -4.66
C LYS A 75 -9.43 -7.89 -4.90
N ASP A 76 -9.96 -8.75 -4.02
CA ASP A 76 -9.99 -10.20 -4.20
C ASP A 76 -11.42 -10.68 -3.99
N LYS A 77 -12.05 -11.19 -5.05
CA LYS A 77 -13.47 -11.56 -5.08
C LYS A 77 -14.34 -10.38 -4.57
N GLU A 78 -15.05 -10.58 -3.46
CA GLU A 78 -15.93 -9.58 -2.87
C GLU A 78 -15.26 -8.72 -1.77
N THR A 79 -14.00 -9.04 -1.42
CA THR A 79 -13.28 -8.34 -0.36
C THR A 79 -12.36 -7.28 -0.95
N THR A 80 -12.42 -6.07 -0.42
CA THR A 80 -11.45 -5.01 -0.72
C THR A 80 -10.52 -4.84 0.46
N TYR A 81 -9.23 -4.95 0.20
CA TYR A 81 -8.17 -4.69 1.16
C TYR A 81 -7.60 -3.30 0.92
N PHE A 82 -7.44 -2.52 1.99
CA PHE A 82 -6.83 -1.19 1.97
C PHE A 82 -5.49 -1.26 2.70
N LEU A 83 -4.40 -1.27 1.95
CA LEU A 83 -3.05 -1.28 2.49
C LEU A 83 -2.55 0.15 2.67
N GLU A 84 -2.31 0.56 3.92
CA GLU A 84 -1.73 1.85 4.25
C GLU A 84 -0.21 1.77 4.38
N MET A 85 0.49 2.68 3.71
CA MET A 85 1.94 2.86 3.80
C MET A 85 2.28 4.32 4.06
N LYS A 86 3.22 4.59 4.96
CA LYS A 86 3.71 5.95 5.20
C LYS A 86 4.25 6.54 3.90
N TYR A 87 3.92 7.80 3.60
CA TYR A 87 4.13 8.45 2.31
C TYR A 87 5.53 8.25 1.73
N SER A 88 6.59 8.60 2.47
CA SER A 88 7.99 8.47 2.06
C SER A 88 8.71 7.26 2.67
N SER A 89 7.97 6.23 3.09
CA SER A 89 8.60 5.00 3.58
C SER A 89 9.26 4.21 2.46
N GLY A 90 10.30 3.44 2.78
CA GLY A 90 10.92 2.54 1.81
C GLY A 90 9.92 1.55 1.20
N TYR A 91 8.89 1.13 1.95
CA TYR A 91 7.79 0.31 1.44
C TYR A 91 7.04 1.02 0.32
N ALA A 92 6.62 2.27 0.55
CA ALA A 92 5.92 3.07 -0.46
C ALA A 92 6.80 3.35 -1.67
N VAL A 93 8.03 3.82 -1.45
CA VAL A 93 8.97 4.14 -2.54
C VAL A 93 9.26 2.93 -3.42
N SER A 94 9.48 1.74 -2.82
CA SER A 94 9.74 0.52 -3.59
C SER A 94 8.52 0.07 -4.39
N PHE A 95 7.33 0.14 -3.80
CA PHE A 95 6.07 -0.15 -4.46
C PHE A 95 5.85 0.78 -5.66
N LEU A 96 5.91 2.09 -5.45
CA LEU A 96 5.70 3.11 -6.48
C LEU A 96 6.69 2.96 -7.64
N LYS A 97 7.96 2.66 -7.34
CA LYS A 97 8.98 2.45 -8.37
C LYS A 97 8.75 1.22 -9.24
N ALA A 98 7.99 0.24 -8.78
CA ALA A 98 7.67 -0.96 -9.54
C ALA A 98 6.36 -0.84 -10.34
N LEU A 99 5.47 0.11 -9.98
CA LEU A 99 4.14 0.27 -10.58
C LEU A 99 4.12 0.35 -12.11
N PRO A 100 5.05 1.06 -12.79
CA PRO A 100 5.02 1.12 -14.26
C PRO A 100 5.17 -0.25 -14.95
N ASN A 101 5.65 -1.27 -14.24
CA ASN A 101 5.82 -2.62 -14.75
C ASN A 101 4.65 -3.55 -14.39
N VAL A 102 3.60 -3.02 -13.75
CA VAL A 102 2.43 -3.81 -13.32
C VAL A 102 1.40 -3.88 -14.47
N SER A 103 0.90 -5.08 -14.75
CA SER A 103 -0.32 -5.28 -15.54
C SER A 103 -1.54 -5.20 -14.61
N PHE A 104 -2.32 -4.12 -14.68
CA PHE A 104 -3.46 -3.89 -13.77
C PHE A 104 -4.67 -4.79 -14.06
N SER A 105 -4.65 -5.52 -15.17
CA SER A 105 -5.65 -6.54 -15.50
C SER A 105 -5.38 -7.91 -14.86
N GLU A 106 -4.27 -8.05 -14.14
CA GLU A 106 -3.82 -9.31 -13.56
C GLU A 106 -3.65 -9.19 -12.04
N LEU A 107 -3.72 -10.32 -11.34
CA LEU A 107 -3.45 -10.39 -9.91
C LEU A 107 -2.01 -10.02 -9.60
N VAL A 108 -1.82 -9.25 -8.55
CA VAL A 108 -0.51 -9.00 -7.95
C VAL A 108 -0.44 -9.62 -6.56
N THR A 109 0.73 -10.07 -6.16
CA THR A 109 1.03 -10.45 -4.78
C THR A 109 2.02 -9.46 -4.20
N LEU A 110 1.62 -8.73 -3.18
CA LEU A 110 2.46 -7.78 -2.44
C LEU A 110 3.08 -8.48 -1.23
N THR A 111 4.41 -8.45 -1.15
CA THR A 111 5.16 -9.08 -0.04
C THR A 111 6.10 -8.03 0.56
N PRO A 112 5.76 -7.45 1.72
CA PRO A 112 6.64 -6.55 2.43
C PRO A 112 7.80 -7.30 3.06
N LYS A 113 8.99 -6.68 3.04
CA LYS A 113 10.19 -7.23 3.70
C LYS A 113 10.96 -6.11 4.39
N LEU A 114 11.44 -6.39 5.59
CA LEU A 114 12.41 -5.57 6.30
C LEU A 114 13.72 -6.35 6.39
N THR A 115 14.81 -5.75 5.94
CA THR A 115 16.16 -6.28 6.12
C THR A 115 16.92 -5.33 7.04
N ILE A 116 17.59 -5.89 8.04
CA ILE A 116 18.44 -5.17 8.99
C ILE A 116 19.85 -5.73 8.81
N ASP A 117 20.78 -4.84 8.49
CA ASP A 117 22.20 -5.16 8.33
C ASP A 117 22.99 -4.12 9.15
N GLY A 118 23.40 -4.51 10.33
CA GLY A 118 23.94 -3.60 11.35
C GLY A 118 22.94 -2.47 11.66
N ASP A 119 23.38 -1.23 11.50
CA ASP A 119 22.54 -0.03 11.72
C ASP A 119 21.65 0.31 10.52
N LYS A 120 21.86 -0.35 9.37
CA LYS A 120 21.11 -0.06 8.15
C LYS A 120 19.81 -0.87 8.11
N LYS A 121 18.69 -0.15 7.95
CA LYS A 121 17.36 -0.73 7.75
C LYS A 121 16.91 -0.47 6.31
N SER A 122 16.54 -1.53 5.62
CA SER A 122 15.95 -1.47 4.27
C SER A 122 14.56 -2.09 4.29
N SER A 123 13.57 -1.31 3.92
CA SER A 123 12.17 -1.72 3.86
C SER A 123 11.70 -1.69 2.40
N VAL A 124 11.14 -2.79 1.93
CA VAL A 124 10.73 -2.98 0.52
C VAL A 124 9.38 -3.70 0.47
N VAL A 125 8.54 -3.37 -0.50
CA VAL A 125 7.43 -4.20 -0.94
C VAL A 125 7.79 -4.82 -2.28
N PHE A 126 7.89 -6.14 -2.33
CA PHE A 126 8.01 -6.87 -3.58
C PHE A 126 6.64 -7.04 -4.21
N ILE A 127 6.57 -6.83 -5.51
CA ILE A 127 5.38 -7.11 -6.33
C ILE A 127 5.70 -8.33 -7.18
N ASN A 128 4.92 -9.39 -7.01
CA ASN A 128 5.00 -10.57 -7.87
C ASN A 128 3.73 -10.63 -8.74
N GLN A 129 3.91 -10.98 -9.99
CA GLN A 129 2.83 -11.17 -10.95
C GLN A 129 3.15 -12.40 -11.79
N ASN A 130 2.21 -13.35 -11.90
CA ASN A 130 2.40 -14.62 -12.62
C ASN A 130 3.64 -15.40 -12.17
N GLY A 131 3.94 -15.40 -10.88
CA GLY A 131 5.11 -16.07 -10.32
C GLY A 131 6.45 -15.34 -10.55
N VAL A 132 6.44 -14.17 -11.19
CA VAL A 132 7.64 -13.38 -11.48
C VAL A 132 7.68 -12.12 -10.61
N GLY A 133 8.82 -11.89 -9.96
CA GLY A 133 9.07 -10.65 -9.20
C GLY A 133 9.30 -9.47 -10.15
N LEU A 134 8.50 -8.43 -10.02
CA LEU A 134 8.64 -7.23 -10.84
C LEU A 134 9.83 -6.39 -10.35
N LYS A 135 10.66 -5.97 -11.29
CA LYS A 135 11.78 -5.06 -11.02
C LYS A 135 11.26 -3.62 -10.91
N HIS A 136 12.04 -2.77 -10.23
CA HIS A 136 11.79 -1.34 -10.26
C HIS A 136 11.97 -0.80 -11.69
N PHE A 137 11.02 -0.03 -12.18
CA PHE A 137 11.12 0.68 -13.45
C PHE A 137 12.26 1.71 -13.37
N TRP A 138 12.25 2.53 -12.32
CA TRP A 138 13.38 3.43 -12.04
C TRP A 138 14.40 2.74 -11.13
N ASN A 139 15.59 2.55 -11.65
CA ASN A 139 16.70 1.90 -10.95
C ASN A 139 18.03 2.60 -11.29
N LYS A 140 19.15 2.10 -10.78
CA LYS A 140 20.48 2.70 -11.04
C LYS A 140 20.85 2.76 -12.52
N ALA A 141 20.49 1.73 -13.30
CA ALA A 141 20.81 1.66 -14.72
C ALA A 141 19.84 2.46 -15.58
N ASN A 142 18.61 2.67 -15.09
CA ASN A 142 17.58 3.45 -15.73
C ASN A 142 16.93 4.39 -14.71
N PRO A 143 17.57 5.52 -14.35
CA PRO A 143 17.02 6.48 -13.40
C PRO A 143 15.82 7.24 -13.98
N GLY A 144 15.74 7.36 -15.33
CA GLY A 144 14.72 8.12 -16.00
C GLY A 144 14.66 9.57 -15.50
N GLU A 145 13.44 10.08 -15.41
CA GLU A 145 13.16 11.44 -14.89
C GLU A 145 12.93 11.46 -13.35
N LEU A 146 13.11 10.32 -12.66
CA LEU A 146 12.91 10.26 -11.21
C LEU A 146 13.94 11.15 -10.49
N PRO A 147 13.51 12.20 -9.76
CA PRO A 147 14.42 13.10 -9.07
C PRO A 147 15.35 12.35 -8.10
N PRO A 148 16.64 12.70 -8.06
CA PRO A 148 17.58 12.13 -7.10
C PRO A 148 17.23 12.60 -5.68
N LEU A 149 17.65 11.82 -4.68
CA LEU A 149 17.64 12.30 -3.29
C LEU A 149 18.62 13.45 -3.15
N LYS A 150 18.22 14.50 -2.45
CA LYS A 150 19.07 15.65 -2.12
C LYS A 150 19.61 15.51 -0.71
N GLN A 151 20.89 15.83 -0.51
CA GLN A 151 21.42 16.01 0.84
C GLN A 151 21.15 17.43 1.31
N ILE A 152 20.52 17.56 2.48
CA ILE A 152 20.28 18.85 3.12
C ILE A 152 20.84 18.82 4.55
N LYS A 153 21.18 20.00 5.09
CA LYS A 153 21.58 20.15 6.48
C LYS A 153 20.43 20.77 7.28
N VAL A 154 19.93 20.03 8.25
CA VAL A 154 18.91 20.52 9.18
C VAL A 154 19.51 20.55 10.58
N LYS A 155 19.59 21.74 11.16
CA LYS A 155 20.19 21.96 12.50
C LYS A 155 21.58 21.32 12.65
N GLY A 156 22.42 21.41 11.61
CA GLY A 156 23.78 20.87 11.60
C GLY A 156 23.89 19.37 11.28
N VAL A 157 22.77 18.64 11.21
CA VAL A 157 22.74 17.21 10.85
C VAL A 157 22.45 17.07 9.36
N THR A 158 23.29 16.29 8.66
CA THR A 158 23.04 15.94 7.25
C THR A 158 21.90 14.91 7.19
N THR A 159 20.86 15.21 6.42
CA THR A 159 19.73 14.32 6.18
C THR A 159 19.41 14.26 4.68
N TRP A 160 18.61 13.30 4.29
CA TRP A 160 18.14 13.15 2.91
C TRP A 160 16.77 13.77 2.76
N ASP A 161 16.60 14.60 1.72
CA ASP A 161 15.33 15.16 1.30
C ASP A 161 14.84 14.37 0.08
N ASP A 162 13.65 13.83 0.19
CA ASP A 162 12.96 13.05 -0.84
C ASP A 162 11.71 13.76 -1.39
N THR A 163 11.51 15.03 -1.06
CA THR A 163 10.31 15.81 -1.40
C THR A 163 10.05 15.79 -2.91
N ASP A 164 10.98 16.25 -3.72
CA ASP A 164 10.81 16.32 -5.19
C ASP A 164 10.51 14.93 -5.78
N ARG A 165 11.17 13.90 -5.22
CA ARG A 165 10.96 12.51 -5.65
C ARG A 165 9.57 12.01 -5.35
N MET A 166 9.05 12.31 -4.16
CA MET A 166 7.73 11.88 -3.75
C MET A 166 6.63 12.62 -4.49
N GLU A 167 6.82 13.91 -4.76
CA GLU A 167 5.93 14.72 -5.60
C GLU A 167 5.86 14.16 -7.03
N TYR A 168 7.03 13.89 -7.64
CA TYR A 168 7.10 13.27 -8.95
C TYR A 168 6.36 11.92 -9.00
N LEU A 169 6.58 11.04 -8.02
CA LEU A 169 5.92 9.74 -7.96
C LEU A 169 4.40 9.89 -7.77
N GLU A 170 3.94 10.87 -7.00
CA GLU A 170 2.52 11.14 -6.82
C GLU A 170 1.87 11.64 -8.11
N GLU A 171 2.52 12.59 -8.81
CA GLU A 171 2.06 13.05 -10.11
C GLU A 171 2.07 11.92 -11.15
N TYR A 172 3.09 11.09 -11.14
CA TYR A 172 3.18 9.94 -12.05
C TYR A 172 2.03 8.95 -11.81
N VAL A 173 1.71 8.64 -10.56
CA VAL A 173 0.57 7.79 -10.22
C VAL A 173 -0.72 8.42 -10.75
N LYS A 174 -0.94 9.70 -10.49
CA LYS A 174 -2.15 10.42 -10.90
C LYS A 174 -2.32 10.44 -12.42
N ASN A 175 -1.23 10.73 -13.15
CA ASN A 175 -1.30 11.02 -14.58
C ASN A 175 -1.13 9.77 -15.46
N ASN A 176 -0.39 8.74 -14.98
CA ASN A 176 -0.05 7.58 -15.80
C ASN A 176 -0.63 6.27 -15.25
N ILE A 177 -0.72 6.11 -13.94
CA ILE A 177 -1.14 4.84 -13.33
C ILE A 177 -2.66 4.77 -13.16
N LEU A 178 -3.28 5.77 -12.52
CA LEU A 178 -4.72 5.77 -12.27
C LEU A 178 -5.56 5.62 -13.56
N PRO A 179 -5.21 6.23 -14.70
CA PRO A 179 -5.93 5.98 -15.95
C PRO A 179 -5.86 4.53 -16.44
N MET A 180 -4.84 3.76 -16.05
CA MET A 180 -4.69 2.34 -16.42
C MET A 180 -5.47 1.42 -15.47
N ILE A 181 -5.78 1.86 -14.26
CA ILE A 181 -6.63 1.13 -13.31
C ILE A 181 -8.07 1.32 -13.77
N LYS A 182 -8.49 0.61 -14.80
CA LYS A 182 -9.90 0.59 -15.22
C LYS A 182 -10.74 0.05 -14.08
N PRO A 183 -11.96 0.60 -13.86
CA PRO A 183 -12.91 -0.06 -12.98
C PRO A 183 -13.23 -1.45 -13.58
N VAL A 184 -12.67 -2.47 -12.99
CA VAL A 184 -12.93 -3.89 -13.32
C VAL A 184 -14.41 -4.24 -13.08
N LEU A 185 -15.22 -3.24 -12.75
CA LEU A 185 -16.60 -3.35 -12.26
C LEU A 185 -17.68 -3.03 -13.30
N SER A 186 -17.36 -2.59 -14.53
CA SER A 186 -18.40 -2.32 -15.53
C SER A 186 -18.86 -3.57 -16.31
N ASP A 187 -18.12 -4.68 -16.23
CA ASP A 187 -18.43 -5.86 -17.04
C ASP A 187 -19.34 -6.89 -16.33
N TYR A 188 -19.81 -6.60 -15.10
CA TYR A 188 -20.68 -7.52 -14.35
C TYR A 188 -22.13 -7.03 -14.16
N THR A 189 -22.55 -5.96 -14.82
CA THR A 189 -23.90 -5.40 -14.62
C THR A 189 -24.69 -5.15 -15.91
N GLU A 190 -24.45 -5.91 -16.96
CA GLU A 190 -25.37 -5.93 -18.12
C GLU A 190 -25.52 -7.36 -18.65
N ASP A 191 -26.14 -8.25 -17.88
CA ASP A 191 -27.00 -9.30 -18.46
C ASP A 191 -27.75 -10.05 -17.36
N SER A 192 -28.82 -9.45 -16.85
CA SER A 192 -29.91 -10.20 -16.24
C SER A 192 -31.16 -9.34 -16.13
N THR A 193 -31.81 -9.08 -17.24
CA THR A 193 -33.25 -8.92 -17.27
C THR A 193 -33.85 -10.32 -17.42
N PRO A 194 -34.45 -10.89 -16.39
CA PRO A 194 -35.38 -12.00 -16.56
C PRO A 194 -36.74 -11.44 -17.01
N PHE A 195 -37.28 -12.07 -17.98
CA PHE A 195 -38.64 -11.96 -18.45
C PHE A 195 -39.65 -12.09 -17.30
#